data_caee056c63a125e028e7a189f5f3df9c
#
_entry.id   caee056c63a125e028e7a189f5f3df9c
#
_cell.length_a   1.000
_cell.length_b   1.000
_cell.length_c   1.000
_cell.angle_alpha   90.00
_cell.angle_beta   90.00
_cell.angle_gamma   90.00
#
_symmetry.space_group_name_H-M   'P 1'
#
loop_
_entity.id
_entity.type
_entity.pdbx_description
1 polymer ?
#
loop_
_entity_poly.entity_id
_entity_poly.type
_entity_poly.pdbx_seq_one_letter_code
_entity_poly.pdbx_strand_id
1 'polypeptide(L)'
;LNKEPKLLKEPREGVPEVIDTLESYKEYCNLLAAGSGPLAADAERASGFRYGHEDWLIQFKRKGAGIGLLDPIALGKLGVDWHEFNQAVGDAPWIIHDSMQDLPGFFDIGLRPRALFDTEIAAKLLGRKRFGLSSVTEYYLGLTLAKEHSAADWSYRPLPRDWRNYAALDVELLIELEEVMSGELKKQGKLLWANQEFAHLLSKGAQKKAPHPNPWLRISHISVLMHDKIGLMIAKELWQKRDELACQYDIAPTLLLSDAAIIEAGKRKPSNSREFRSIRILNERVRIHTGSEQDKMFERYAPIQRKIKPNVWKVVIEDAISRAKSGEVAIVSKLDDSSSKYGNYNDAGDFGDSGNSADSGDSVDSSDAQESQAAPRSMKYWRDHHPKRYERLQNVKQSLIKIAEDTHTPTEIIIKPQIIRNLCWQDNIEHIDVKEFLVEQGARTWQSDLIAESVTRAIM
;
A
#
# COMPACT_ATOMS: atom_id res chain seq x y z
N LEU A 1 2.61 -21.55 29.28
CA LEU A 1 4.09 -21.55 29.16
C LEU A 1 4.43 -20.94 27.80
N ASN A 2 4.66 -19.62 27.76
CA ASN A 2 5.19 -18.95 26.56
C ASN A 2 6.65 -19.44 26.40
N LYS A 3 6.86 -20.43 25.55
CA LYS A 3 8.20 -20.69 25.04
C LYS A 3 8.58 -19.49 24.16
N GLU A 4 9.77 -18.94 24.36
CA GLU A 4 10.31 -17.93 23.44
C GLU A 4 10.29 -18.49 22.00
N PRO A 5 9.84 -17.68 21.01
CA PRO A 5 9.80 -18.16 19.65
C PRO A 5 11.22 -18.49 19.16
N LYS A 6 11.32 -19.60 18.43
CA LYS A 6 12.61 -20.06 17.91
C LYS A 6 12.94 -19.29 16.62
N LEU A 7 14.11 -18.69 16.54
CA LEU A 7 14.59 -18.02 15.34
C LEU A 7 14.88 -19.04 14.23
N LEU A 8 14.19 -18.85 13.09
CA LEU A 8 14.51 -19.52 11.83
C LEU A 8 15.49 -18.65 11.04
N LYS A 9 16.74 -19.10 10.94
CA LYS A 9 17.83 -18.32 10.33
C LYS A 9 17.91 -18.50 8.82
N GLU A 10 17.57 -19.68 8.32
CA GLU A 10 17.63 -20.03 6.91
C GLU A 10 16.45 -20.96 6.56
N PRO A 11 16.01 -20.99 5.28
CA PRO A 11 15.04 -21.99 4.83
C PRO A 11 15.52 -23.41 5.10
N ARG A 12 14.61 -24.33 5.33
CA ARG A 12 14.92 -25.71 5.71
C ARG A 12 15.67 -26.48 4.62
N GLU A 13 15.42 -26.13 3.36
CA GLU A 13 16.07 -26.73 2.20
C GLU A 13 17.33 -25.94 1.72
N GLY A 14 17.74 -24.93 2.51
CA GLY A 14 18.85 -24.05 2.18
C GLY A 14 18.41 -22.81 1.36
N VAL A 15 19.37 -21.91 1.12
CA VAL A 15 19.13 -20.66 0.38
C VAL A 15 19.28 -20.93 -1.11
N PRO A 16 18.20 -20.76 -1.92
CA PRO A 16 18.27 -21.03 -3.36
C PRO A 16 19.07 -19.97 -4.13
N GLU A 17 19.54 -20.36 -5.31
CA GLU A 17 20.07 -19.42 -6.30
C GLU A 17 18.92 -18.71 -7.03
N VAL A 18 19.24 -17.58 -7.69
CA VAL A 18 18.27 -16.82 -8.48
C VAL A 18 18.02 -17.54 -9.81
N ILE A 19 16.76 -17.67 -10.18
CA ILE A 19 16.30 -18.17 -11.47
C ILE A 19 16.24 -16.98 -12.44
N ASP A 20 17.25 -16.86 -13.30
CA ASP A 20 17.41 -15.75 -14.23
C ASP A 20 17.73 -16.21 -15.68
N THR A 21 17.66 -17.52 -15.94
CA THR A 21 17.84 -18.13 -17.26
C THR A 21 16.60 -18.90 -17.72
N LEU A 22 16.45 -19.10 -19.05
CA LEU A 22 15.35 -19.91 -19.60
C LEU A 22 15.42 -21.36 -19.15
N GLU A 23 16.61 -21.91 -18.98
CA GLU A 23 16.82 -23.29 -18.55
C GLU A 23 16.33 -23.48 -17.12
N SER A 24 16.84 -22.69 -16.17
CA SER A 24 16.44 -22.74 -14.75
C SER A 24 14.95 -22.43 -14.55
N TYR A 25 14.40 -21.53 -15.37
CA TYR A 25 12.95 -21.21 -15.34
C TYR A 25 12.11 -22.44 -15.74
N LYS A 26 12.44 -23.10 -16.86
CA LYS A 26 11.72 -24.29 -17.31
C LYS A 26 11.85 -25.45 -16.33
N GLU A 27 13.04 -25.63 -15.78
CA GLU A 27 13.25 -26.64 -14.73
C GLU A 27 12.34 -26.38 -13.53
N TYR A 28 12.25 -25.13 -13.06
CA TYR A 28 11.39 -24.78 -11.96
C TYR A 28 9.88 -24.94 -12.30
N CYS A 29 9.45 -24.60 -13.51
CA CYS A 29 8.08 -24.88 -13.97
C CYS A 29 7.76 -26.37 -13.94
N ASN A 30 8.70 -27.25 -14.34
CA ASN A 30 8.52 -28.70 -14.25
C ASN A 30 8.39 -29.18 -12.78
N LEU A 31 9.18 -28.62 -11.87
CA LEU A 31 9.07 -28.91 -10.44
C LEU A 31 7.71 -28.45 -9.88
N LEU A 32 7.25 -27.25 -10.27
CA LEU A 32 5.93 -26.74 -9.87
C LEU A 32 4.80 -27.63 -10.38
N ALA A 33 4.87 -28.12 -11.62
CA ALA A 33 3.88 -29.02 -12.19
C ALA A 33 3.82 -30.38 -11.50
N ALA A 34 4.97 -30.89 -11.03
CA ALA A 34 5.08 -32.11 -10.25
C ALA A 34 4.72 -31.91 -8.76
N GLY A 35 4.70 -30.66 -8.30
CA GLY A 35 4.38 -30.29 -6.93
C GLY A 35 2.90 -30.44 -6.58
N SER A 36 2.59 -30.32 -5.30
CA SER A 36 1.21 -30.46 -4.80
C SER A 36 0.84 -29.39 -3.79
N GLY A 37 -0.47 -29.20 -3.59
CA GLY A 37 -1.01 -28.22 -2.64
C GLY A 37 -0.88 -26.78 -3.13
N PRO A 38 -1.04 -25.78 -2.22
CA PRO A 38 -1.02 -24.38 -2.54
C PRO A 38 0.38 -23.88 -2.92
N LEU A 39 0.44 -22.70 -3.54
CA LEU A 39 1.65 -21.98 -3.88
C LEU A 39 1.80 -20.77 -2.94
N ALA A 40 2.82 -20.75 -2.10
CA ALA A 40 3.22 -19.54 -1.37
C ALA A 40 3.92 -18.59 -2.32
N ALA A 41 3.63 -17.29 -2.21
CA ALA A 41 4.22 -16.25 -3.06
C ALA A 41 4.47 -14.95 -2.28
N ASP A 42 5.52 -14.22 -2.68
CA ASP A 42 5.88 -12.90 -2.20
C ASP A 42 6.72 -12.18 -3.26
N ALA A 43 6.91 -10.84 -3.13
CA ALA A 43 7.70 -10.07 -4.09
C ALA A 43 8.46 -8.91 -3.46
N GLU A 44 9.64 -8.63 -4.03
CA GLU A 44 10.51 -7.56 -3.60
C GLU A 44 10.68 -6.47 -4.66
N ARG A 45 10.63 -5.21 -4.23
CA ARG A 45 10.68 -4.02 -5.09
C ARG A 45 11.84 -3.11 -4.75
N ALA A 46 12.19 -2.23 -5.70
CA ALA A 46 13.21 -1.22 -5.52
C ALA A 46 12.64 0.21 -5.54
N SER A 47 11.39 0.42 -5.10
CA SER A 47 10.67 1.70 -5.23
C SER A 47 11.31 2.87 -4.49
N GLY A 48 12.16 2.62 -3.47
CA GLY A 48 12.97 3.64 -2.81
C GLY A 48 14.21 4.06 -3.58
N PHE A 49 14.56 3.34 -4.64
CA PHE A 49 15.80 3.51 -5.42
C PHE A 49 15.53 3.75 -6.92
N ARG A 50 14.58 3.04 -7.50
CA ARG A 50 14.21 3.10 -8.92
C ARG A 50 12.90 3.88 -9.11
N TYR A 51 12.66 4.30 -10.35
CA TYR A 51 11.46 5.08 -10.68
C TYR A 51 10.20 4.22 -10.68
N GLY A 52 10.29 3.03 -11.22
CA GLY A 52 9.15 2.12 -11.35
C GLY A 52 8.77 1.39 -10.06
N HIS A 53 7.71 0.62 -10.17
CA HIS A 53 7.19 -0.22 -9.09
C HIS A 53 7.25 -1.71 -9.46
N GLU A 54 8.10 -2.06 -10.42
CA GLU A 54 8.31 -3.42 -10.88
C GLU A 54 8.80 -4.30 -9.73
N ASP A 55 8.36 -5.54 -9.74
CA ASP A 55 8.93 -6.58 -8.90
C ASP A 55 10.32 -6.93 -9.44
N TRP A 56 11.34 -6.87 -8.58
CA TRP A 56 12.74 -7.18 -8.90
C TRP A 56 13.15 -8.59 -8.49
N LEU A 57 12.40 -9.19 -7.58
CA LEU A 57 12.50 -10.59 -7.22
C LEU A 57 11.10 -11.07 -6.84
N ILE A 58 10.76 -12.31 -7.25
CA ILE A 58 9.53 -12.98 -6.86
C ILE A 58 9.89 -14.32 -6.25
N GLN A 59 9.38 -14.56 -5.06
CA GLN A 59 9.59 -15.80 -4.34
C GLN A 59 8.36 -16.69 -4.45
N PHE A 60 8.60 -17.97 -4.75
CA PHE A 60 7.56 -18.99 -4.70
C PHE A 60 8.01 -20.19 -3.88
N LYS A 61 7.05 -20.83 -3.19
CA LYS A 61 7.26 -22.13 -2.55
C LYS A 61 6.07 -23.04 -2.80
N ARG A 62 6.32 -24.27 -3.23
CA ARG A 62 5.31 -25.32 -3.35
C ARG A 62 5.84 -26.63 -2.83
N LYS A 63 5.00 -27.43 -2.19
CA LYS A 63 5.39 -28.76 -1.71
C LYS A 63 5.82 -29.65 -2.86
N GLY A 64 7.05 -30.17 -2.80
CA GLY A 64 7.67 -30.97 -3.84
C GLY A 64 8.45 -30.18 -4.90
N ALA A 65 8.26 -28.86 -4.98
CA ALA A 65 9.04 -27.99 -5.89
C ALA A 65 10.14 -27.21 -5.16
N GLY A 66 10.05 -27.08 -3.83
CA GLY A 66 10.96 -26.23 -3.06
C GLY A 66 10.70 -24.74 -3.25
N ILE A 67 11.70 -23.92 -2.89
CA ILE A 67 11.66 -22.45 -3.05
C ILE A 67 12.36 -22.06 -4.35
N GLY A 68 11.68 -21.23 -5.18
CA GLY A 68 12.26 -20.57 -6.34
C GLY A 68 12.32 -19.06 -6.12
N LEU A 69 13.45 -18.45 -6.42
CA LEU A 69 13.69 -17.01 -6.44
C LEU A 69 13.83 -16.55 -7.89
N LEU A 70 12.76 -15.98 -8.46
CA LEU A 70 12.72 -15.61 -9.87
C LEU A 70 13.08 -14.14 -10.07
N ASP A 71 13.96 -13.85 -11.05
CA ASP A 71 14.23 -12.48 -11.50
C ASP A 71 13.30 -12.13 -12.67
N PRO A 72 12.17 -11.44 -12.44
CA PRO A 72 11.20 -11.16 -13.50
C PRO A 72 11.75 -10.20 -14.56
N ILE A 73 12.74 -9.36 -14.20
CA ILE A 73 13.36 -8.42 -15.13
C ILE A 73 14.31 -9.15 -16.08
N ALA A 74 15.12 -10.07 -15.56
CA ALA A 74 16.02 -10.88 -16.39
C ALA A 74 15.22 -11.81 -17.31
N LEU A 75 14.24 -12.52 -16.75
CA LEU A 75 13.37 -13.45 -17.48
C LEU A 75 12.54 -12.73 -18.55
N GLY A 76 12.01 -11.52 -18.24
CA GLY A 76 11.28 -10.70 -19.20
C GLY A 76 12.16 -10.28 -20.41
N LYS A 77 13.43 -9.93 -20.20
CA LYS A 77 14.39 -9.64 -21.28
C LYS A 77 14.69 -10.86 -22.16
N LEU A 78 14.56 -12.05 -21.63
CA LEU A 78 14.69 -13.30 -22.36
C LEU A 78 13.40 -13.72 -23.07
N GLY A 79 12.32 -12.94 -22.94
CA GLY A 79 11.04 -13.19 -23.58
C GLY A 79 10.24 -14.32 -22.92
N VAL A 80 10.42 -14.55 -21.61
CA VAL A 80 9.61 -15.53 -20.87
C VAL A 80 8.13 -15.19 -20.95
N ASP A 81 7.32 -16.16 -21.34
CA ASP A 81 5.87 -16.12 -21.22
C ASP A 81 5.42 -16.80 -19.91
N TRP A 82 4.86 -16.01 -19.01
CA TRP A 82 4.33 -16.50 -17.73
C TRP A 82 3.15 -17.47 -17.88
N HIS A 83 2.67 -17.70 -19.10
CA HIS A 83 1.65 -18.70 -19.39
C HIS A 83 2.11 -20.12 -18.99
N GLU A 84 3.36 -20.48 -19.29
CA GLU A 84 3.95 -21.76 -18.88
C GLU A 84 3.93 -21.93 -17.36
N PHE A 85 4.31 -20.88 -16.61
CA PHE A 85 4.23 -20.87 -15.15
C PHE A 85 2.80 -21.05 -14.65
N ASN A 86 1.84 -20.30 -15.21
CA ASN A 86 0.44 -20.42 -14.84
C ASN A 86 -0.14 -21.81 -15.10
N GLN A 87 0.28 -22.46 -16.19
CA GLN A 87 -0.09 -23.85 -16.48
C GLN A 87 0.51 -24.83 -15.48
N ALA A 88 1.79 -24.65 -15.12
CA ALA A 88 2.47 -25.50 -14.15
C ALA A 88 1.86 -25.43 -12.75
N VAL A 89 1.41 -24.25 -12.33
CA VAL A 89 0.73 -24.06 -11.05
C VAL A 89 -0.73 -24.54 -11.10
N GLY A 90 -1.41 -24.36 -12.24
CA GLY A 90 -2.80 -24.76 -12.45
C GLY A 90 -3.78 -24.00 -11.56
N ASP A 91 -4.72 -24.72 -10.95
CA ASP A 91 -5.75 -24.17 -10.06
C ASP A 91 -5.34 -24.09 -8.59
N ALA A 92 -4.05 -24.33 -8.27
CA ALA A 92 -3.58 -24.24 -6.91
C ALA A 92 -3.85 -22.85 -6.30
N PRO A 93 -4.40 -22.75 -5.08
CA PRO A 93 -4.56 -21.46 -4.42
C PRO A 93 -3.18 -20.86 -4.09
N TRP A 94 -3.08 -19.55 -4.24
CA TRP A 94 -1.88 -18.81 -3.85
C TRP A 94 -2.01 -18.32 -2.43
N ILE A 95 -0.97 -18.49 -1.63
CA ILE A 95 -0.88 -17.97 -0.27
C ILE A 95 0.05 -16.77 -0.30
N ILE A 96 -0.46 -15.61 0.10
CA ILE A 96 0.28 -14.34 0.11
C ILE A 96 0.02 -13.65 1.45
N HIS A 97 1.01 -12.93 1.97
CA HIS A 97 0.82 -12.09 3.15
C HIS A 97 0.65 -10.64 2.71
N ASP A 98 -0.49 -9.98 3.06
CA ASP A 98 -0.86 -8.65 2.57
C ASP A 98 -0.85 -8.56 1.02
N SER A 99 -1.64 -9.42 0.42
CA SER A 99 -1.65 -9.70 -1.02
C SER A 99 -1.85 -8.48 -1.92
N MET A 100 -2.44 -7.39 -1.41
CA MET A 100 -2.64 -6.17 -2.21
C MET A 100 -1.35 -5.40 -2.50
N GLN A 101 -0.25 -5.74 -1.83
CA GLN A 101 1.07 -5.23 -2.19
C GLN A 101 1.59 -5.89 -3.47
N ASP A 102 1.38 -7.21 -3.66
CA ASP A 102 2.03 -8.01 -4.71
C ASP A 102 1.13 -8.32 -5.91
N LEU A 103 -0.17 -8.58 -5.68
CA LEU A 103 -1.11 -8.93 -6.74
C LEU A 103 -1.07 -8.00 -7.96
N PRO A 104 -1.03 -6.66 -7.82
CA PRO A 104 -0.95 -5.78 -8.98
C PRO A 104 0.30 -6.05 -9.84
N GLY A 105 1.48 -6.22 -9.22
CA GLY A 105 2.72 -6.53 -9.91
C GLY A 105 2.66 -7.90 -10.60
N PHE A 106 2.12 -8.91 -9.93
CA PHE A 106 1.91 -10.23 -10.53
C PHE A 106 1.01 -10.17 -11.76
N PHE A 107 -0.11 -9.47 -11.67
CA PHE A 107 -1.01 -9.30 -12.82
C PHE A 107 -0.37 -8.51 -13.96
N ASP A 108 0.46 -7.51 -13.66
CA ASP A 108 1.13 -6.68 -14.67
C ASP A 108 2.11 -7.49 -15.53
N ILE A 109 2.84 -8.44 -14.95
CA ILE A 109 3.76 -9.30 -15.71
C ILE A 109 3.10 -10.53 -16.35
N GLY A 110 1.83 -10.81 -16.04
CA GLY A 110 1.10 -11.94 -16.64
C GLY A 110 0.93 -13.16 -15.75
N LEU A 111 1.33 -13.09 -14.48
CA LEU A 111 0.95 -14.10 -13.49
C LEU A 111 -0.56 -14.04 -13.21
N ARG A 112 -1.19 -15.20 -13.00
CA ARG A 112 -2.66 -15.29 -12.91
C ARG A 112 -3.10 -16.24 -11.80
N PRO A 113 -2.99 -15.82 -10.51
CA PRO A 113 -3.55 -16.60 -9.42
C PRO A 113 -5.08 -16.77 -9.61
N ARG A 114 -5.58 -17.98 -9.45
CA ARG A 114 -7.02 -18.31 -9.60
C ARG A 114 -7.76 -18.34 -8.28
N ALA A 115 -7.07 -18.60 -7.20
CA ALA A 115 -7.59 -18.55 -5.84
C ALA A 115 -6.52 -17.99 -4.91
N LEU A 116 -6.95 -17.31 -3.87
CA LEU A 116 -6.09 -16.62 -2.91
C LEU A 116 -6.39 -17.08 -1.49
N PHE A 117 -5.35 -17.16 -0.68
CA PHE A 117 -5.41 -17.14 0.78
C PHE A 117 -4.48 -16.01 1.27
N ASP A 118 -5.03 -14.97 1.86
CA ASP A 118 -4.26 -13.86 2.42
C ASP A 118 -4.10 -14.06 3.93
N THR A 119 -2.86 -14.31 4.37
CA THR A 119 -2.58 -14.60 5.79
C THR A 119 -2.73 -13.39 6.70
N GLU A 120 -2.58 -12.17 6.18
CA GLU A 120 -2.83 -10.95 6.94
C GLU A 120 -4.33 -10.75 7.20
N ILE A 121 -5.17 -10.88 6.18
CA ILE A 121 -6.63 -10.80 6.31
C ILE A 121 -7.16 -11.93 7.19
N ALA A 122 -6.63 -13.14 7.04
CA ALA A 122 -6.98 -14.26 7.91
C ALA A 122 -6.67 -13.93 9.39
N ALA A 123 -5.49 -13.37 9.67
CA ALA A 123 -5.11 -12.95 11.02
C ALA A 123 -6.07 -11.88 11.60
N LYS A 124 -6.43 -10.88 10.78
CA LYS A 124 -7.40 -9.84 11.18
C LYS A 124 -8.78 -10.43 11.49
N LEU A 125 -9.30 -11.33 10.64
CA LEU A 125 -10.56 -12.03 10.88
C LEU A 125 -10.53 -12.88 12.15
N LEU A 126 -9.38 -13.48 12.47
CA LEU A 126 -9.15 -14.26 13.69
C LEU A 126 -8.90 -13.35 14.92
N GLY A 127 -9.03 -12.04 14.80
CA GLY A 127 -8.93 -11.09 15.90
C GLY A 127 -7.51 -10.84 16.39
N ARG A 128 -6.49 -11.07 15.56
CA ARG A 128 -5.10 -10.77 15.93
C ARG A 128 -4.87 -9.26 15.96
N LYS A 129 -4.32 -8.76 17.07
CA LYS A 129 -3.94 -7.34 17.21
C LYS A 129 -2.66 -7.00 16.44
N ARG A 130 -1.78 -7.98 16.27
CA ARG A 130 -0.53 -7.89 15.52
C ARG A 130 -0.62 -8.91 14.39
N PHE A 131 -0.65 -8.43 13.16
CA PHE A 131 -0.97 -9.24 11.98
C PHE A 131 0.13 -9.23 10.91
N GLY A 132 1.25 -8.51 11.10
CA GLY A 132 2.42 -8.63 10.22
C GLY A 132 3.04 -10.03 10.30
N LEU A 133 3.64 -10.51 9.21
CA LEU A 133 4.11 -11.88 8.99
C LEU A 133 4.87 -12.46 10.19
N SER A 134 5.89 -11.75 10.70
CA SER A 134 6.66 -12.21 11.85
C SER A 134 5.80 -12.43 13.10
N SER A 135 4.82 -11.54 13.37
CA SER A 135 3.94 -11.69 14.54
C SER A 135 2.98 -12.86 14.39
N VAL A 136 2.54 -13.14 13.17
CA VAL A 136 1.64 -14.25 12.83
C VAL A 136 2.40 -15.59 12.91
N THR A 137 3.63 -15.66 12.40
CA THR A 137 4.48 -16.86 12.51
C THR A 137 4.86 -17.16 13.97
N GLU A 138 5.17 -16.14 14.75
CA GLU A 138 5.43 -16.29 16.19
C GLU A 138 4.21 -16.87 16.92
N TYR A 139 3.03 -16.34 16.65
CA TYR A 139 1.81 -16.74 17.34
C TYR A 139 1.38 -18.17 16.97
N TYR A 140 1.33 -18.50 15.68
CA TYR A 140 0.77 -19.77 15.21
C TYR A 140 1.80 -20.90 15.16
N LEU A 141 3.06 -20.59 14.87
CA LEU A 141 4.09 -21.61 14.64
C LEU A 141 5.20 -21.58 15.71
N GLY A 142 5.24 -20.56 16.58
CA GLY A 142 6.33 -20.39 17.55
C GLY A 142 7.68 -20.14 16.89
N LEU A 143 7.68 -19.59 15.67
CA LEU A 143 8.87 -19.28 14.87
C LEU A 143 8.95 -17.79 14.59
N THR A 144 10.14 -17.22 14.74
CA THR A 144 10.44 -15.83 14.31
C THR A 144 11.38 -15.85 13.12
N LEU A 145 11.18 -14.89 12.20
CA LEU A 145 11.98 -14.73 10.98
C LEU A 145 13.01 -13.60 11.17
N ALA A 146 14.16 -13.70 10.52
CA ALA A 146 15.14 -12.62 10.47
C ALA A 146 14.59 -11.42 9.67
N LYS A 147 14.82 -10.17 10.14
CA LYS A 147 14.18 -8.94 9.61
C LYS A 147 15.19 -7.96 9.00
N GLU A 148 16.15 -8.38 8.21
CA GLU A 148 17.29 -7.51 7.94
C GLU A 148 17.25 -6.74 6.60
N HIS A 149 16.43 -7.08 5.60
CA HIS A 149 16.59 -6.56 4.24
C HIS A 149 15.33 -6.00 3.56
N SER A 150 14.23 -5.77 4.27
CA SER A 150 12.94 -5.30 3.71
C SER A 150 13.02 -3.97 2.92
N ALA A 151 14.02 -3.11 3.20
CA ALA A 151 14.22 -1.84 2.51
C ALA A 151 15.51 -1.81 1.66
N ALA A 152 15.94 -2.96 1.13
CA ALA A 152 17.12 -3.07 0.29
C ALA A 152 16.85 -2.61 -1.16
N ASP A 153 17.92 -2.30 -1.90
CA ASP A 153 17.84 -2.03 -3.33
C ASP A 153 17.78 -3.35 -4.12
N TRP A 154 16.58 -3.95 -4.18
CA TRP A 154 16.39 -5.24 -4.84
C TRP A 154 16.71 -5.26 -6.35
N SER A 155 16.99 -4.10 -6.95
CA SER A 155 17.52 -4.02 -8.31
C SER A 155 19.03 -4.32 -8.41
N TYR A 156 19.70 -4.53 -7.28
CA TYR A 156 21.12 -4.88 -7.23
C TYR A 156 21.38 -6.29 -7.79
N ARG A 157 22.43 -6.43 -8.60
CA ARG A 157 22.85 -7.73 -9.15
C ARG A 157 24.37 -7.91 -9.07
N PRO A 158 24.85 -9.14 -8.79
CA PRO A 158 24.10 -10.30 -8.32
C PRO A 158 23.55 -10.08 -6.90
N LEU A 159 22.40 -10.69 -6.57
CA LEU A 159 21.83 -10.58 -5.23
C LEU A 159 22.73 -11.27 -4.18
N PRO A 160 23.09 -10.58 -3.09
CA PRO A 160 23.82 -11.19 -1.99
C PRO A 160 23.09 -12.40 -1.38
N ARG A 161 23.85 -13.35 -0.81
CA ARG A 161 23.28 -14.56 -0.22
C ARG A 161 22.31 -14.25 0.94
N ASP A 162 22.65 -13.27 1.78
CA ASP A 162 21.82 -12.84 2.90
C ASP A 162 20.49 -12.22 2.46
N TRP A 163 20.45 -11.49 1.34
CA TRP A 163 19.21 -11.01 0.75
C TRP A 163 18.36 -12.14 0.20
N ARG A 164 18.98 -13.09 -0.53
CA ARG A 164 18.27 -14.29 -1.01
C ARG A 164 17.72 -15.12 0.15
N ASN A 165 18.45 -15.20 1.25
CA ASN A 165 18.01 -15.86 2.47
C ASN A 165 16.76 -15.17 3.05
N TYR A 166 16.79 -13.84 3.15
CA TYR A 166 15.66 -13.06 3.62
C TYR A 166 14.41 -13.32 2.75
N ALA A 167 14.51 -13.13 1.44
CA ALA A 167 13.41 -13.35 0.51
C ALA A 167 12.85 -14.78 0.54
N ALA A 168 13.73 -15.78 0.67
CA ALA A 168 13.29 -17.18 0.77
C ALA A 168 12.56 -17.47 2.09
N LEU A 169 12.92 -16.78 3.18
CA LEU A 169 12.24 -16.93 4.47
C LEU A 169 10.81 -16.36 4.45
N ASP A 170 10.52 -15.33 3.66
CA ASP A 170 9.20 -14.71 3.61
C ASP A 170 8.12 -15.68 3.05
N VAL A 171 8.51 -16.65 2.23
CA VAL A 171 7.61 -17.73 1.74
C VAL A 171 7.74 -19.06 2.49
N GLU A 172 8.78 -19.22 3.30
CA GLU A 172 9.13 -20.51 3.93
C GLU A 172 8.00 -21.09 4.78
N LEU A 173 7.29 -20.24 5.52
CA LEU A 173 6.31 -20.67 6.50
C LEU A 173 4.85 -20.45 6.06
N LEU A 174 4.60 -19.87 4.88
CA LEU A 174 3.25 -19.50 4.47
C LEU A 174 2.31 -20.69 4.31
N ILE A 175 2.79 -21.84 3.80
CA ILE A 175 1.97 -23.04 3.63
C ILE A 175 1.51 -23.57 4.99
N GLU A 176 2.41 -23.61 5.97
CA GLU A 176 2.09 -24.07 7.33
C GLU A 176 1.16 -23.09 8.05
N LEU A 177 1.33 -21.78 7.81
CA LEU A 177 0.42 -20.76 8.32
C LEU A 177 -0.99 -20.92 7.75
N GLU A 178 -1.12 -21.14 6.45
CA GLU A 178 -2.41 -21.35 5.80
C GLU A 178 -3.14 -22.54 6.43
N GLU A 179 -2.46 -23.67 6.59
CA GLU A 179 -3.06 -24.88 7.16
C GLU A 179 -3.62 -24.63 8.57
N VAL A 180 -2.83 -24.00 9.45
CA VAL A 180 -3.24 -23.72 10.84
C VAL A 180 -4.36 -22.68 10.88
N MET A 181 -4.22 -21.59 10.12
CA MET A 181 -5.18 -20.48 10.13
C MET A 181 -6.50 -20.86 9.47
N SER A 182 -6.48 -21.63 8.39
CA SER A 182 -7.67 -22.20 7.74
C SER A 182 -8.45 -23.11 8.71
N GLY A 183 -7.73 -23.93 9.46
CA GLY A 183 -8.30 -24.75 10.52
C GLY A 183 -8.98 -23.92 11.62
N GLU A 184 -8.37 -22.82 12.03
CA GLU A 184 -8.93 -21.93 13.06
C GLU A 184 -10.12 -21.12 12.53
N LEU A 185 -10.05 -20.60 11.30
CA LEU A 185 -11.18 -19.94 10.64
C LEU A 185 -12.40 -20.87 10.56
N LYS A 186 -12.19 -22.14 10.20
CA LYS A 186 -13.26 -23.16 10.17
C LYS A 186 -13.86 -23.38 11.57
N LYS A 187 -13.03 -23.51 12.58
CA LYS A 187 -13.45 -23.66 13.99
C LYS A 187 -14.32 -22.50 14.48
N GLN A 188 -13.96 -21.27 14.09
CA GLN A 188 -14.69 -20.05 14.47
C GLN A 188 -15.87 -19.74 13.55
N GLY A 189 -16.17 -20.59 12.55
CA GLY A 189 -17.25 -20.37 11.58
C GLY A 189 -16.99 -19.21 10.60
N LYS A 190 -15.75 -18.75 10.47
CA LYS A 190 -15.35 -17.57 9.67
C LYS A 190 -14.76 -17.91 8.30
N LEU A 191 -14.67 -19.19 7.95
CA LEU A 191 -14.04 -19.59 6.68
C LEU A 191 -14.77 -18.99 5.46
N LEU A 192 -16.11 -18.91 5.50
CA LEU A 192 -16.88 -18.29 4.43
C LEU A 192 -16.61 -16.78 4.33
N TRP A 193 -16.43 -16.08 5.45
CA TRP A 193 -16.04 -14.67 5.48
C TRP A 193 -14.68 -14.48 4.82
N ALA A 194 -13.70 -15.28 5.22
CA ALA A 194 -12.35 -15.24 4.65
C ALA A 194 -12.37 -15.47 3.14
N ASN A 195 -13.10 -16.49 2.66
CA ASN A 195 -13.20 -16.77 1.22
C ASN A 195 -13.79 -15.61 0.42
N GLN A 196 -14.78 -14.89 0.95
CA GLN A 196 -15.34 -13.70 0.30
C GLN A 196 -14.34 -12.54 0.28
N GLU A 197 -13.56 -12.34 1.35
CA GLU A 197 -12.50 -11.32 1.36
C GLU A 197 -11.39 -11.68 0.36
N PHE A 198 -10.94 -12.93 0.33
CA PHE A 198 -9.90 -13.38 -0.60
C PHE A 198 -10.32 -13.23 -2.06
N ALA A 199 -11.56 -13.60 -2.39
CA ALA A 199 -12.11 -13.40 -3.75
C ALA A 199 -12.20 -11.91 -4.11
N HIS A 200 -12.59 -11.06 -3.15
CA HIS A 200 -12.62 -9.61 -3.35
C HIS A 200 -11.23 -9.03 -3.59
N LEU A 201 -10.24 -9.42 -2.79
CA LEU A 201 -8.86 -8.95 -2.95
C LEU A 201 -8.28 -9.39 -4.30
N LEU A 202 -8.50 -10.64 -4.69
CA LEU A 202 -8.04 -11.17 -5.98
C LEU A 202 -8.64 -10.39 -7.16
N SER A 203 -9.95 -10.16 -7.14
CA SER A 203 -10.64 -9.35 -8.15
C SER A 203 -10.12 -7.91 -8.18
N LYS A 204 -9.87 -7.31 -7.02
CA LYS A 204 -9.36 -5.95 -6.90
C LYS A 204 -7.90 -5.83 -7.37
N GLY A 205 -7.06 -6.82 -7.06
CA GLY A 205 -5.66 -6.88 -7.51
C GLY A 205 -5.54 -6.94 -9.03
N ALA A 206 -6.49 -7.62 -9.70
CA ALA A 206 -6.54 -7.71 -11.16
C ALA A 206 -6.97 -6.40 -11.86
N GLN A 207 -7.53 -5.44 -11.12
CA GLN A 207 -8.00 -4.17 -11.69
C GLN A 207 -6.85 -3.20 -11.85
N LYS A 208 -6.59 -2.72 -13.07
CA LYS A 208 -5.67 -1.62 -13.30
C LYS A 208 -6.21 -0.35 -12.64
N LYS A 209 -5.43 0.22 -11.73
CA LYS A 209 -5.77 1.50 -11.12
C LYS A 209 -5.60 2.62 -12.15
N ALA A 210 -6.64 3.43 -12.34
CA ALA A 210 -6.51 4.64 -13.12
C ALA A 210 -5.47 5.58 -12.47
N PRO A 211 -4.60 6.23 -13.25
CA PRO A 211 -3.70 7.23 -12.71
C PRO A 211 -4.47 8.33 -11.97
N HIS A 212 -3.94 8.78 -10.85
CA HIS A 212 -4.56 9.90 -10.14
C HIS A 212 -4.49 11.16 -11.02
N PRO A 213 -5.59 11.92 -11.23
CA PRO A 213 -5.60 13.08 -12.12
C PRO A 213 -4.62 14.18 -11.68
N ASN A 214 -4.34 14.28 -10.38
CA ASN A 214 -3.40 15.23 -9.80
C ASN A 214 -2.43 14.52 -8.84
N PRO A 215 -1.48 13.70 -9.34
CA PRO A 215 -0.59 12.91 -8.48
C PRO A 215 0.32 13.77 -7.59
N TRP A 216 0.63 15.00 -8.01
CA TRP A 216 1.43 15.97 -7.28
C TRP A 216 0.79 16.43 -5.95
N LEU A 217 -0.54 16.28 -5.79
CA LEU A 217 -1.23 16.54 -4.52
C LEU A 217 -0.87 15.53 -3.42
N ARG A 218 -0.13 14.47 -3.76
CA ARG A 218 0.39 13.50 -2.79
C ARG A 218 1.76 13.87 -2.21
N ILE A 219 2.33 15.02 -2.59
CA ILE A 219 3.53 15.56 -1.95
C ILE A 219 3.27 15.67 -0.44
N SER A 220 4.17 15.16 0.37
CA SER A 220 4.06 15.23 1.83
C SER A 220 3.92 16.68 2.29
N HIS A 221 2.94 16.94 3.16
CA HIS A 221 2.64 18.30 3.68
C HIS A 221 2.19 19.32 2.63
N ILE A 222 1.67 18.93 1.47
CA ILE A 222 1.15 19.85 0.44
C ILE A 222 0.03 20.76 0.97
N SER A 223 -0.70 20.31 1.98
CA SER A 223 -1.80 21.03 2.62
C SER A 223 -1.40 22.46 3.09
N VAL A 224 -0.15 22.66 3.47
CA VAL A 224 0.34 23.98 3.91
C VAL A 224 0.37 25.03 2.78
N LEU A 225 0.28 24.61 1.52
CA LEU A 225 0.27 25.47 0.34
C LEU A 225 -1.12 25.64 -0.28
N MET A 226 -2.16 24.99 0.25
CA MET A 226 -3.48 24.92 -0.40
C MET A 226 -4.13 26.28 -0.65
N HIS A 227 -3.84 27.27 0.18
CA HIS A 227 -4.35 28.64 0.02
C HIS A 227 -3.34 29.58 -0.67
N ASP A 228 -2.20 29.07 -1.11
CA ASP A 228 -1.13 29.84 -1.76
C ASP A 228 -1.00 29.48 -3.24
N LYS A 229 -1.67 30.21 -4.11
CA LYS A 229 -1.70 29.96 -5.55
C LYS A 229 -0.31 29.86 -6.20
N ILE A 230 0.62 30.74 -5.80
CA ILE A 230 2.00 30.72 -6.32
C ILE A 230 2.76 29.53 -5.77
N GLY A 231 2.64 29.27 -4.47
CA GLY A 231 3.27 28.12 -3.82
C GLY A 231 2.80 26.80 -4.39
N LEU A 232 1.50 26.63 -4.65
CA LEU A 232 0.95 25.45 -5.30
C LEU A 232 1.46 25.27 -6.74
N MET A 233 1.56 26.36 -7.52
CA MET A 233 2.10 26.29 -8.87
C MET A 233 3.55 25.82 -8.85
N ILE A 234 4.38 26.38 -7.96
CA ILE A 234 5.77 25.95 -7.78
C ILE A 234 5.83 24.46 -7.42
N ALA A 235 5.01 24.00 -6.48
CA ALA A 235 5.01 22.62 -6.05
C ALA A 235 4.62 21.66 -7.20
N LYS A 236 3.60 21.99 -7.97
CA LYS A 236 3.17 21.23 -9.15
C LYS A 236 4.28 21.13 -10.19
N GLU A 237 4.86 22.25 -10.61
CA GLU A 237 5.87 22.28 -11.67
C GLU A 237 7.17 21.58 -11.23
N LEU A 238 7.60 21.76 -9.98
CA LEU A 238 8.74 21.03 -9.44
C LEU A 238 8.47 19.51 -9.38
N TRP A 239 7.27 19.11 -8.99
CA TRP A 239 6.88 17.70 -8.97
C TRP A 239 6.91 17.11 -10.38
N GLN A 240 6.35 17.81 -11.38
CA GLN A 240 6.33 17.36 -12.77
C GLN A 240 7.76 17.21 -13.33
N LYS A 241 8.61 18.22 -13.09
CA LYS A 241 10.00 18.15 -13.56
C LYS A 241 10.80 17.07 -12.86
N ARG A 242 10.57 16.87 -11.56
CA ARG A 242 11.17 15.79 -10.79
C ARG A 242 10.76 14.42 -11.36
N ASP A 243 9.48 14.24 -11.64
CA ASP A 243 8.92 12.99 -12.18
C ASP A 243 9.49 12.67 -13.57
N GLU A 244 9.53 13.67 -14.48
CA GLU A 244 10.15 13.55 -15.79
C GLU A 244 11.62 13.07 -15.72
N LEU A 245 12.42 13.73 -14.87
CA LEU A 245 13.82 13.39 -14.71
C LEU A 245 14.01 12.04 -14.01
N ALA A 246 13.17 11.73 -13.06
CA ALA A 246 13.19 10.43 -12.36
C ALA A 246 12.91 9.28 -13.34
N CYS A 247 11.91 9.43 -14.20
CA CYS A 247 11.59 8.49 -15.27
C CYS A 247 12.75 8.35 -16.26
N GLN A 248 13.30 9.49 -16.73
CA GLN A 248 14.40 9.50 -17.69
C GLN A 248 15.67 8.77 -17.20
N TYR A 249 15.98 8.89 -15.92
CA TYR A 249 17.20 8.33 -15.33
C TYR A 249 16.96 7.05 -14.52
N ASP A 250 15.73 6.58 -14.48
CA ASP A 250 15.30 5.40 -13.71
C ASP A 250 15.82 5.47 -12.25
N ILE A 251 15.45 6.55 -11.57
CA ILE A 251 15.80 6.81 -10.16
C ILE A 251 14.57 7.23 -9.39
N ALA A 252 14.47 6.84 -8.12
CA ALA A 252 13.34 7.27 -7.28
C ALA A 252 13.24 8.81 -7.23
N PRO A 253 12.04 9.38 -7.46
CA PRO A 253 11.88 10.84 -7.53
C PRO A 253 12.41 11.58 -6.31
N THR A 254 12.20 11.01 -5.12
CA THR A 254 12.64 11.59 -3.84
C THR A 254 14.17 11.64 -3.69
N LEU A 255 14.92 10.84 -4.45
CA LEU A 255 16.38 10.91 -4.49
C LEU A 255 16.90 12.08 -5.35
N LEU A 256 16.07 12.62 -6.26
CA LEU A 256 16.41 13.81 -7.04
C LEU A 256 16.08 15.11 -6.32
N LEU A 257 14.89 15.18 -5.73
CA LEU A 257 14.39 16.33 -5.00
C LEU A 257 13.39 15.85 -3.94
N SER A 258 13.65 16.12 -2.67
CA SER A 258 12.75 15.70 -1.60
C SER A 258 11.43 16.49 -1.61
N ASP A 259 10.36 15.90 -1.06
CA ASP A 259 9.10 16.60 -0.87
C ASP A 259 9.26 17.86 0.00
N ALA A 260 10.10 17.76 1.05
CA ALA A 260 10.44 18.91 1.88
C ALA A 260 11.06 20.08 1.09
N ALA A 261 11.92 19.77 0.09
CA ALA A 261 12.50 20.79 -0.78
C ALA A 261 11.43 21.48 -1.64
N ILE A 262 10.47 20.72 -2.18
CA ILE A 262 9.35 21.24 -2.96
C ILE A 262 8.49 22.18 -2.10
N ILE A 263 8.12 21.74 -0.90
CA ILE A 263 7.32 22.54 0.03
C ILE A 263 8.06 23.82 0.45
N GLU A 264 9.35 23.73 0.75
CA GLU A 264 10.15 24.91 1.13
C GLU A 264 10.27 25.90 -0.03
N ALA A 265 10.44 25.42 -1.27
CA ALA A 265 10.40 26.26 -2.47
C ALA A 265 9.05 26.98 -2.62
N GLY A 266 7.94 26.27 -2.44
CA GLY A 266 6.58 26.83 -2.50
C GLY A 266 6.33 27.89 -1.43
N LYS A 267 6.79 27.66 -0.20
CA LYS A 267 6.68 28.65 0.89
C LYS A 267 7.51 29.91 0.63
N ARG A 268 8.75 29.77 0.21
CA ARG A 268 9.71 30.86 0.10
C ARG A 268 9.66 31.61 -1.23
N LYS A 269 9.17 30.98 -2.30
CA LYS A 269 8.98 31.56 -3.65
C LYS A 269 10.19 32.37 -4.13
N PRO A 270 11.39 31.78 -4.19
CA PRO A 270 12.60 32.52 -4.52
C PRO A 270 12.49 33.09 -5.93
N SER A 271 12.57 34.44 -6.04
CA SER A 271 12.40 35.18 -7.28
C SER A 271 13.72 35.52 -7.98
N ASN A 272 14.85 35.25 -7.35
CA ASN A 272 16.18 35.56 -7.88
C ASN A 272 17.22 34.51 -7.36
N SER A 273 18.42 34.58 -7.97
CA SER A 273 19.50 33.63 -7.66
C SER A 273 20.01 33.69 -6.21
N ARG A 274 19.90 34.85 -5.55
CA ARG A 274 20.33 35.03 -4.15
C ARG A 274 19.36 34.33 -3.21
N GLU A 275 18.08 34.53 -3.41
CA GLU A 275 17.02 33.89 -2.64
C GLU A 275 17.04 32.37 -2.86
N PHE A 276 17.16 31.90 -4.12
CA PHE A 276 17.27 30.48 -4.44
C PHE A 276 18.44 29.82 -3.69
N ARG A 277 19.64 30.44 -3.76
CA ARG A 277 20.82 29.92 -3.05
C ARG A 277 20.68 29.90 -1.55
N SER A 278 19.84 30.77 -0.96
CA SER A 278 19.56 30.76 0.48
C SER A 278 18.74 29.53 0.94
N ILE A 279 18.09 28.82 0.01
CA ILE A 279 17.32 27.59 0.30
C ILE A 279 18.26 26.41 0.14
N ARG A 280 18.94 26.07 1.23
CA ARG A 280 20.00 25.07 1.24
C ARG A 280 19.56 23.72 0.66
N ILE A 281 18.37 23.24 1.04
CA ILE A 281 17.82 21.95 0.62
C ILE A 281 17.60 21.85 -0.92
N LEU A 282 17.46 22.95 -1.65
CA LEU A 282 17.37 22.97 -3.11
C LEU A 282 18.73 22.92 -3.82
N ASN A 283 19.80 23.22 -3.08
CA ASN A 283 21.15 23.37 -3.63
C ASN A 283 22.06 22.20 -3.29
N GLU A 284 21.61 21.31 -2.42
CA GLU A 284 22.37 20.15 -1.98
C GLU A 284 21.82 18.85 -2.59
N ARG A 285 22.72 17.92 -2.84
CA ARG A 285 22.31 16.57 -3.23
C ARG A 285 21.53 15.92 -2.11
N VAL A 286 20.41 15.28 -2.44
CA VAL A 286 19.67 14.48 -1.47
C VAL A 286 20.57 13.36 -0.97
N ARG A 287 20.71 13.26 0.35
CA ARG A 287 21.42 12.18 1.04
C ARG A 287 20.47 11.55 2.03
N ILE A 288 20.36 10.25 1.97
CA ILE A 288 19.60 9.48 2.94
C ILE A 288 20.62 8.84 3.90
N HIS A 289 20.47 9.13 5.18
CA HIS A 289 21.31 8.59 6.24
C HIS A 289 20.41 7.78 7.17
N THR A 290 20.46 6.46 7.03
CA THR A 290 19.72 5.53 7.89
C THR A 290 20.56 5.02 9.06
N GLY A 291 21.87 5.30 9.02
CA GLY A 291 22.85 4.77 9.98
C GLY A 291 23.15 3.29 9.75
N SER A 292 22.78 2.73 8.61
CA SER A 292 22.94 1.32 8.28
C SER A 292 23.77 1.15 6.98
N GLU A 293 24.04 -0.11 6.62
CA GLU A 293 24.66 -0.43 5.33
C GLU A 293 23.85 0.04 4.10
N GLN A 294 22.57 0.29 4.27
CA GLN A 294 21.70 0.86 3.24
C GLN A 294 22.20 2.21 2.73
N ASP A 295 22.89 3.00 3.54
CA ASP A 295 23.47 4.28 3.11
C ASP A 295 24.38 4.11 1.90
N LYS A 296 25.13 2.99 1.82
CA LYS A 296 25.96 2.64 0.66
C LYS A 296 25.14 2.39 -0.61
N MET A 297 23.92 1.86 -0.47
CA MET A 297 23.03 1.60 -1.60
C MET A 297 22.55 2.92 -2.22
N PHE A 298 22.18 3.90 -1.41
CA PHE A 298 21.78 5.24 -1.89
C PHE A 298 22.93 5.97 -2.57
N GLU A 299 24.18 5.81 -2.10
CA GLU A 299 25.35 6.43 -2.73
C GLU A 299 25.61 5.93 -4.15
N ARG A 300 25.13 4.76 -4.55
CA ARG A 300 25.22 4.25 -5.94
C ARG A 300 24.50 5.17 -6.93
N TYR A 301 23.50 5.93 -6.50
CA TYR A 301 22.74 6.88 -7.32
C TYR A 301 23.35 8.27 -7.36
N ALA A 302 24.41 8.53 -6.58
CA ALA A 302 25.11 9.81 -6.57
C ALA A 302 25.61 10.29 -7.95
N PRO A 303 26.11 9.43 -8.87
CA PRO A 303 26.47 9.87 -10.21
C PRO A 303 25.29 10.44 -11.01
N ILE A 304 24.10 9.84 -10.89
CA ILE A 304 22.87 10.34 -11.52
C ILE A 304 22.48 11.67 -10.92
N GLN A 305 22.40 11.75 -9.59
CA GLN A 305 22.08 12.99 -8.89
C GLN A 305 22.99 14.16 -9.26
N ARG A 306 24.29 13.92 -9.47
CA ARG A 306 25.27 14.95 -9.88
C ARG A 306 25.05 15.50 -11.29
N LYS A 307 24.38 14.73 -12.18
CA LYS A 307 24.03 15.23 -13.52
C LYS A 307 22.98 16.33 -13.46
N ILE A 308 22.10 16.30 -12.45
CA ILE A 308 21.00 17.25 -12.29
C ILE A 308 21.49 18.42 -11.43
N LYS A 309 21.78 19.53 -12.08
CA LYS A 309 22.30 20.72 -11.39
C LYS A 309 21.16 21.49 -10.71
N PRO A 310 21.38 22.14 -9.56
CA PRO A 310 20.38 22.95 -8.88
C PRO A 310 19.70 24.00 -9.75
N ASN A 311 20.39 24.51 -10.79
CA ASN A 311 19.83 25.47 -11.73
C ASN A 311 18.58 24.97 -12.47
N VAL A 312 18.44 23.64 -12.62
CA VAL A 312 17.23 23.04 -13.21
C VAL A 312 16.00 23.42 -12.38
N TRP A 313 16.08 23.25 -11.07
CA TRP A 313 15.00 23.60 -10.16
C TRP A 313 14.73 25.10 -10.10
N LYS A 314 15.78 25.92 -10.16
CA LYS A 314 15.67 27.38 -10.19
C LYS A 314 14.86 27.85 -11.38
N VAL A 315 15.17 27.37 -12.58
CA VAL A 315 14.45 27.74 -13.82
C VAL A 315 12.97 27.37 -13.72
N VAL A 316 12.66 26.18 -13.23
CA VAL A 316 11.27 25.73 -13.02
C VAL A 316 10.52 26.65 -12.04
N ILE A 317 11.16 27.04 -10.95
CA ILE A 317 10.54 27.94 -9.95
C ILE A 317 10.28 29.33 -10.56
N GLU A 318 11.25 29.91 -11.28
CA GLU A 318 11.13 31.21 -11.91
C GLU A 318 10.00 31.23 -12.96
N ASP A 319 9.89 30.16 -13.77
CA ASP A 319 8.80 29.98 -14.73
C ASP A 319 7.44 29.86 -14.04
N ALA A 320 7.35 28.99 -13.02
CA ALA A 320 6.12 28.82 -12.24
C ALA A 320 5.62 30.12 -11.61
N ILE A 321 6.52 30.93 -11.05
CA ILE A 321 6.19 32.25 -10.50
C ILE A 321 5.68 33.21 -11.60
N SER A 322 6.32 33.23 -12.77
CA SER A 322 5.93 34.05 -13.89
C SER A 322 4.53 33.69 -14.39
N ARG A 323 4.26 32.42 -14.59
CA ARG A 323 2.95 31.92 -15.05
C ARG A 323 1.85 32.18 -14.03
N ALA A 324 2.13 31.96 -12.74
CA ALA A 324 1.17 32.29 -11.68
C ALA A 324 0.83 33.79 -11.61
N LYS A 325 1.80 34.68 -11.84
CA LYS A 325 1.60 36.12 -11.90
C LYS A 325 0.80 36.57 -13.13
N SER A 326 0.89 35.84 -14.25
CA SER A 326 0.07 36.11 -15.46
C SER A 326 -1.37 35.57 -15.36
N GLY A 327 -1.76 35.00 -14.20
CA GLY A 327 -3.12 34.56 -13.94
C GLY A 327 -3.34 33.06 -14.16
N GLU A 328 -2.30 32.31 -14.52
CA GLU A 328 -2.40 30.84 -14.57
C GLU A 328 -2.49 30.29 -13.15
N VAL A 329 -3.42 29.38 -12.94
CA VAL A 329 -3.59 28.69 -11.66
C VAL A 329 -3.31 27.20 -11.84
N ALA A 330 -2.66 26.61 -10.87
CA ALA A 330 -2.65 25.16 -10.75
C ALA A 330 -4.12 24.75 -10.63
N ILE A 331 -4.71 24.19 -11.70
CA ILE A 331 -6.12 23.83 -11.72
C ILE A 331 -6.32 22.78 -10.63
N VAL A 332 -6.82 23.23 -9.50
CA VAL A 332 -7.43 22.38 -8.51
C VAL A 332 -8.89 22.28 -8.97
N SER A 333 -9.21 21.33 -9.83
CA SER A 333 -10.59 20.86 -9.91
C SER A 333 -10.96 20.54 -8.47
N LYS A 334 -12.10 21.08 -7.96
CA LYS A 334 -12.57 20.91 -6.56
C LYS A 334 -12.05 19.59 -6.02
N LEU A 335 -11.23 19.65 -4.97
CA LEU A 335 -10.64 18.48 -4.37
C LEU A 335 -11.75 17.47 -4.12
N ASP A 336 -11.82 16.46 -4.96
CA ASP A 336 -12.57 15.28 -4.62
C ASP A 336 -11.98 14.77 -3.30
N ASP A 337 -12.75 14.84 -2.24
CA ASP A 337 -12.41 14.37 -0.88
C ASP A 337 -12.08 12.85 -0.87
N SER A 338 -12.14 12.23 -2.05
CA SER A 338 -11.74 10.85 -2.32
C SER A 338 -10.21 10.64 -2.29
N SER A 339 -9.37 11.69 -2.35
CA SER A 339 -7.91 11.55 -2.42
C SER A 339 -7.25 10.99 -1.15
N SER A 340 -7.96 10.96 -0.01
CA SER A 340 -7.47 10.32 1.20
C SER A 340 -7.78 8.81 1.27
N LYS A 341 -8.34 8.20 0.22
CA LYS A 341 -8.63 6.75 0.17
C LYS A 341 -7.39 5.88 -0.11
N TYR A 342 -6.29 6.50 -0.47
CA TYR A 342 -5.05 5.76 -0.70
C TYR A 342 -4.09 6.06 0.44
N GLY A 343 -4.07 5.14 1.40
CA GLY A 343 -3.03 5.10 2.44
C GLY A 343 -1.65 5.16 1.79
N ASN A 344 -0.74 5.85 2.46
CA ASN A 344 0.67 5.91 2.14
C ASN A 344 1.22 4.52 1.85
N TYR A 345 1.56 4.23 0.61
CA TYR A 345 2.37 3.08 0.22
C TYR A 345 3.87 3.38 0.38
N ASN A 346 4.23 4.20 1.33
CA ASN A 346 5.63 4.50 1.69
C ASN A 346 5.82 4.43 3.21
N ASP A 347 5.25 3.40 3.86
CA ASP A 347 5.63 3.06 5.24
C ASP A 347 6.04 1.58 5.31
N ALA A 348 7.25 1.32 4.84
CA ALA A 348 8.06 0.26 5.37
C ALA A 348 8.78 0.85 6.60
N GLY A 349 8.18 0.68 7.76
CA GLY A 349 8.86 0.82 9.06
C GLY A 349 8.73 2.18 9.75
N ASP A 350 7.70 2.36 10.55
CA ASP A 350 7.89 2.87 11.91
C ASP A 350 6.69 2.46 12.79
N PHE A 351 6.94 1.57 13.73
CA PHE A 351 6.05 1.28 14.85
C PHE A 351 6.52 2.11 16.06
N GLY A 352 5.94 3.28 16.19
CA GLY A 352 6.11 4.16 17.35
C GLY A 352 4.76 4.66 17.83
N ASP A 353 4.40 4.19 19.01
CA ASP A 353 3.30 4.50 19.90
C ASP A 353 2.93 5.98 20.01
N SER A 354 1.61 6.17 20.20
CA SER A 354 0.94 7.22 21.00
C SER A 354 0.91 8.68 20.54
N GLY A 355 -0.28 9.19 20.54
CA GLY A 355 -0.62 10.39 21.25
C GLY A 355 -0.87 11.66 20.46
N ASN A 356 -2.12 12.06 20.47
CA ASN A 356 -2.58 13.45 20.45
C ASN A 356 -1.89 14.42 19.48
N SER A 357 -2.56 14.77 18.42
CA SER A 357 -2.34 16.09 17.83
C SER A 357 -3.66 16.83 17.60
N ALA A 358 -3.62 18.02 18.14
CA ALA A 358 -4.66 19.00 18.27
C ALA A 358 -5.23 19.47 16.93
N ASP A 359 -6.51 19.71 17.01
CA ASP A 359 -7.41 20.54 16.23
C ASP A 359 -6.75 21.81 15.70
N SER A 360 -6.72 21.97 14.39
CA SER A 360 -6.61 23.27 13.74
C SER A 360 -7.85 23.47 12.85
N GLY A 361 -8.70 24.37 13.31
CA GLY A 361 -9.95 24.69 12.68
C GLY A 361 -9.80 25.33 11.31
N ASP A 362 -10.68 24.94 10.39
CA ASP A 362 -10.92 25.66 9.15
C ASP A 362 -12.40 25.93 8.94
N SER A 363 -12.69 27.22 8.81
CA SER A 363 -13.96 27.79 8.39
C SER A 363 -14.21 27.45 6.92
N VAL A 364 -15.25 26.71 6.63
CA VAL A 364 -15.75 26.48 5.27
C VAL A 364 -16.91 27.43 5.00
N ASP A 365 -16.69 28.32 4.05
CA ASP A 365 -17.70 29.23 3.50
C ASP A 365 -18.71 28.45 2.66
N SER A 366 -19.97 28.71 2.92
CA SER A 366 -21.11 28.00 2.35
C SER A 366 -21.52 28.66 1.04
N SER A 367 -21.20 28.10 -0.11
CA SER A 367 -21.99 28.24 -1.34
C SER A 367 -21.66 27.14 -2.36
N ASP A 368 -22.73 26.53 -2.90
CA ASP A 368 -22.80 25.56 -3.99
C ASP A 368 -22.50 24.07 -3.65
N ALA A 369 -23.49 23.48 -2.99
CA ALA A 369 -23.68 22.04 -2.92
C ALA A 369 -24.42 21.56 -4.19
N GLN A 370 -23.66 21.02 -5.15
CA GLN A 370 -24.15 19.98 -6.06
C GLN A 370 -23.46 18.67 -5.71
N GLU A 371 -24.24 17.80 -5.15
CA GLU A 371 -24.17 16.38 -4.84
C GLU A 371 -22.87 15.63 -5.19
N SER A 372 -21.97 15.53 -4.22
CA SER A 372 -21.20 14.30 -4.03
C SER A 372 -21.98 13.43 -3.02
N GLN A 373 -22.40 12.23 -3.39
CA GLN A 373 -23.14 11.27 -2.54
C GLN A 373 -22.36 10.79 -1.31
N ALA A 374 -21.16 11.27 -1.07
CA ALA A 374 -20.31 10.85 0.04
C ALA A 374 -20.49 11.75 1.27
N ALA A 375 -20.73 11.14 2.42
CA ALA A 375 -20.87 11.83 3.69
C ALA A 375 -19.59 12.56 4.11
N PRO A 376 -19.68 13.78 4.70
CA PRO A 376 -18.54 14.52 5.22
C PRO A 376 -17.72 13.70 6.23
N ARG A 377 -16.39 13.89 6.22
CA ARG A 377 -15.49 13.19 7.16
C ARG A 377 -15.40 13.83 8.52
N SER A 378 -15.55 15.15 8.61
CA SER A 378 -15.42 15.91 9.84
C SER A 378 -16.53 15.59 10.83
N MET A 379 -16.21 14.94 11.94
CA MET A 379 -17.16 14.65 13.02
C MET A 379 -17.64 15.91 13.73
N LYS A 380 -16.81 16.97 13.76
CA LYS A 380 -17.19 18.28 14.26
C LYS A 380 -18.31 18.87 13.41
N TYR A 381 -18.16 18.81 12.06
CA TYR A 381 -19.21 19.27 11.15
C TYR A 381 -20.55 18.54 11.38
N TRP A 382 -20.52 17.21 11.54
CA TRP A 382 -21.72 16.43 11.84
C TRP A 382 -22.39 16.89 13.15
N ARG A 383 -21.59 17.00 14.23
CA ARG A 383 -22.09 17.39 15.54
C ARG A 383 -22.71 18.80 15.54
N ASP A 384 -22.03 19.75 14.90
CA ASP A 384 -22.37 21.17 14.95
C ASP A 384 -23.51 21.53 13.99
N HIS A 385 -23.66 20.84 12.83
CA HIS A 385 -24.64 21.16 11.80
C HIS A 385 -25.73 20.10 11.61
N HIS A 386 -25.47 18.84 11.98
CA HIS A 386 -26.38 17.71 11.77
C HIS A 386 -26.47 16.81 13.01
N PRO A 387 -26.87 17.31 14.19
CA PRO A 387 -26.80 16.57 15.46
C PRO A 387 -27.58 15.25 15.45
N LYS A 388 -28.72 15.17 14.79
CA LYS A 388 -29.49 13.93 14.67
C LYS A 388 -28.75 12.84 13.87
N ARG A 389 -28.09 13.23 12.75
CA ARG A 389 -27.27 12.30 11.97
C ARG A 389 -26.02 11.87 12.75
N TYR A 390 -25.45 12.80 13.53
CA TYR A 390 -24.32 12.49 14.41
C TYR A 390 -24.70 11.46 15.46
N GLU A 391 -25.84 11.66 16.17
CA GLU A 391 -26.35 10.72 17.18
C GLU A 391 -26.59 9.34 16.57
N ARG A 392 -27.27 9.27 15.43
CA ARG A 392 -27.47 8.04 14.65
C ARG A 392 -26.14 7.31 14.37
N LEU A 393 -25.13 8.05 13.89
CA LEU A 393 -23.80 7.48 13.64
C LEU A 393 -23.16 6.93 14.93
N GLN A 394 -23.33 7.60 16.09
CA GLN A 394 -22.81 7.10 17.35
C GLN A 394 -23.51 5.81 17.78
N ASN A 395 -24.83 5.73 17.65
CA ASN A 395 -25.61 4.52 17.97
C ASN A 395 -25.16 3.34 17.12
N VAL A 396 -25.00 3.54 15.80
CA VAL A 396 -24.49 2.50 14.90
C VAL A 396 -23.07 2.07 15.28
N LYS A 397 -22.18 3.01 15.61
CA LYS A 397 -20.82 2.66 16.07
C LYS A 397 -20.83 1.80 17.33
N GLN A 398 -21.68 2.10 18.30
CA GLN A 398 -21.80 1.29 19.52
C GLN A 398 -22.31 -0.13 19.21
N SER A 399 -23.27 -0.25 18.30
CA SER A 399 -23.75 -1.55 17.83
C SER A 399 -22.64 -2.37 17.14
N LEU A 400 -21.82 -1.72 16.29
CA LEU A 400 -20.68 -2.36 15.62
C LEU A 400 -19.59 -2.80 16.58
N ILE A 401 -19.29 -2.01 17.63
CA ILE A 401 -18.32 -2.38 18.67
C ILE A 401 -18.78 -3.66 19.37
N LYS A 402 -20.06 -3.77 19.71
CA LYS A 402 -20.60 -4.99 20.32
C LYS A 402 -20.45 -6.21 19.41
N ILE A 403 -20.77 -6.07 18.12
CA ILE A 403 -20.59 -7.14 17.14
C ILE A 403 -19.10 -7.53 17.03
N ALA A 404 -18.20 -6.55 17.05
CA ALA A 404 -16.77 -6.79 17.00
C ALA A 404 -16.26 -7.58 18.23
N GLU A 405 -16.79 -7.27 19.42
CA GLU A 405 -16.50 -8.00 20.65
C GLU A 405 -17.05 -9.42 20.60
N ASP A 406 -18.33 -9.59 20.22
CA ASP A 406 -19.01 -10.89 20.15
C ASP A 406 -18.35 -11.83 19.12
N THR A 407 -17.88 -11.28 18.00
CA THR A 407 -17.25 -12.04 16.92
C THR A 407 -15.73 -12.12 17.04
N HIS A 408 -15.11 -11.41 17.96
CA HIS A 408 -13.66 -11.24 18.04
C HIS A 408 -13.03 -10.80 16.70
N THR A 409 -13.72 -9.87 15.99
CA THR A 409 -13.30 -9.35 14.69
C THR A 409 -13.27 -7.83 14.74
N PRO A 410 -12.15 -7.16 14.37
CA PRO A 410 -12.06 -5.70 14.39
C PRO A 410 -13.13 -5.02 13.54
N THR A 411 -13.66 -3.88 14.03
CA THR A 411 -14.74 -3.14 13.36
C THR A 411 -14.37 -2.72 11.93
N GLU A 412 -13.11 -2.38 11.66
CA GLU A 412 -12.59 -2.01 10.35
C GLU A 412 -12.58 -3.15 9.33
N ILE A 413 -12.58 -4.40 9.83
CA ILE A 413 -12.74 -5.61 9.00
C ILE A 413 -14.22 -5.90 8.77
N ILE A 414 -15.06 -5.72 9.80
CA ILE A 414 -16.50 -5.93 9.71
C ILE A 414 -17.10 -5.00 8.65
N ILE A 415 -16.75 -3.70 8.67
CA ILE A 415 -17.27 -2.74 7.69
C ILE A 415 -16.37 -1.50 7.58
N LYS A 416 -16.19 -1.00 6.36
CA LYS A 416 -15.48 0.26 6.15
C LYS A 416 -16.24 1.44 6.78
N PRO A 417 -15.56 2.27 7.61
CA PRO A 417 -16.23 3.39 8.30
C PRO A 417 -16.98 4.36 7.36
N GLN A 418 -16.50 4.52 6.12
CA GLN A 418 -17.15 5.41 5.14
C GLN A 418 -18.54 4.90 4.71
N ILE A 419 -18.72 3.57 4.58
CA ILE A 419 -20.00 2.98 4.21
C ILE A 419 -21.06 3.33 5.29
N ILE A 420 -20.69 3.20 6.56
CA ILE A 420 -21.57 3.57 7.68
C ILE A 420 -21.84 5.07 7.72
N ARG A 421 -20.83 5.91 7.44
CA ARG A 421 -21.07 7.37 7.32
C ARG A 421 -22.03 7.67 6.19
N ASN A 422 -21.85 7.07 5.01
CA ASN A 422 -22.74 7.27 3.88
C ASN A 422 -24.17 6.85 4.20
N LEU A 423 -24.37 5.72 4.88
CA LEU A 423 -25.69 5.28 5.34
C LEU A 423 -26.33 6.28 6.31
N CYS A 424 -25.61 6.64 7.37
CA CYS A 424 -26.14 7.56 8.40
C CYS A 424 -26.35 8.99 7.87
N TRP A 425 -25.78 9.33 6.72
CA TRP A 425 -25.94 10.63 6.05
C TRP A 425 -27.24 10.75 5.25
N GLN A 426 -27.88 9.62 4.89
CA GLN A 426 -29.12 9.63 4.09
C GLN A 426 -30.27 10.34 4.78
N ASP A 427 -31.13 11.01 3.99
CA ASP A 427 -32.27 11.78 4.50
C ASP A 427 -33.41 10.84 4.93
N ASN A 428 -33.95 10.02 4.07
CA ASN A 428 -35.11 9.16 4.34
C ASN A 428 -34.66 7.76 4.76
N ILE A 429 -33.81 7.68 5.79
CA ILE A 429 -33.14 6.45 6.20
C ILE A 429 -34.12 5.33 6.62
N GLU A 430 -35.31 5.69 7.11
CA GLU A 430 -36.36 4.75 7.50
C GLU A 430 -36.93 3.93 6.33
N HIS A 431 -36.74 4.37 5.10
CA HIS A 431 -37.18 3.69 3.87
C HIS A 431 -36.05 2.92 3.17
N ILE A 432 -34.84 2.93 3.72
CA ILE A 432 -33.66 2.28 3.11
C ILE A 432 -33.59 0.82 3.58
N ASP A 433 -33.51 -0.11 2.64
CA ASP A 433 -33.03 -1.45 2.93
C ASP A 433 -31.55 -1.39 3.25
N VAL A 434 -31.23 -1.51 4.55
CA VAL A 434 -29.84 -1.39 5.04
C VAL A 434 -28.93 -2.45 4.41
N LYS A 435 -29.43 -3.69 4.25
CA LYS A 435 -28.65 -4.78 3.69
C LYS A 435 -28.27 -4.51 2.24
N GLU A 436 -29.24 -4.11 1.43
CA GLU A 436 -29.05 -3.76 0.02
C GLU A 436 -28.10 -2.56 -0.12
N PHE A 437 -28.34 -1.48 0.65
CA PHE A 437 -27.47 -0.31 0.66
C PHE A 437 -26.02 -0.65 0.99
N LEU A 438 -25.76 -1.48 2.00
CA LEU A 438 -24.39 -1.86 2.37
C LEU A 438 -23.70 -2.59 1.22
N VAL A 439 -24.38 -3.50 0.52
CA VAL A 439 -23.83 -4.23 -0.62
C VAL A 439 -23.54 -3.30 -1.79
N GLU A 440 -24.45 -2.39 -2.14
CA GLU A 440 -24.27 -1.38 -3.19
C GLU A 440 -23.05 -0.47 -2.90
N GLN A 441 -22.81 -0.16 -1.62
CA GLN A 441 -21.62 0.60 -1.20
C GLN A 441 -20.33 -0.25 -1.14
N GLY A 442 -20.38 -1.52 -1.56
CA GLY A 442 -19.24 -2.41 -1.68
C GLY A 442 -18.91 -3.24 -0.43
N ALA A 443 -19.87 -3.42 0.47
CA ALA A 443 -19.74 -4.45 1.51
C ALA A 443 -19.89 -5.84 0.90
N ARG A 444 -19.14 -6.83 1.44
CA ARG A 444 -19.35 -8.24 1.07
C ARG A 444 -20.62 -8.77 1.71
N THR A 445 -21.18 -9.82 1.14
CA THR A 445 -22.42 -10.42 1.63
C THR A 445 -22.33 -10.80 3.10
N TRP A 446 -21.20 -11.40 3.53
CA TRP A 446 -21.01 -11.76 4.94
C TRP A 446 -21.04 -10.56 5.88
N GLN A 447 -20.54 -9.40 5.44
CA GLN A 447 -20.55 -8.17 6.23
C GLN A 447 -21.97 -7.64 6.39
N SER A 448 -22.72 -7.53 5.29
CA SER A 448 -24.11 -7.09 5.33
C SER A 448 -25.00 -8.04 6.13
N ASP A 449 -24.82 -9.36 5.97
CA ASP A 449 -25.57 -10.37 6.74
C ASP A 449 -25.31 -10.26 8.25
N LEU A 450 -24.07 -9.97 8.62
CA LEU A 450 -23.67 -9.87 10.03
C LEU A 450 -24.24 -8.62 10.71
N ILE A 451 -24.29 -7.48 10.02
CA ILE A 451 -24.56 -6.20 10.68
C ILE A 451 -25.92 -5.57 10.34
N ALA A 452 -26.57 -5.96 9.23
CA ALA A 452 -27.76 -5.22 8.73
C ALA A 452 -28.86 -5.07 9.78
N GLU A 453 -29.24 -6.15 10.47
CA GLU A 453 -30.30 -6.11 11.49
C GLU A 453 -29.95 -5.19 12.67
N SER A 454 -28.72 -5.29 13.18
CA SER A 454 -28.24 -4.48 14.30
C SER A 454 -28.11 -3.01 13.92
N VAL A 455 -27.65 -2.73 12.69
CA VAL A 455 -27.57 -1.36 12.16
C VAL A 455 -28.96 -0.79 11.96
N THR A 456 -29.92 -1.54 11.40
CA THR A 456 -31.31 -1.12 11.23
C THR A 456 -31.94 -0.69 12.57
N ARG A 457 -31.75 -1.49 13.63
CA ARG A 457 -32.23 -1.13 14.98
C ARG A 457 -31.55 0.11 15.57
N ALA A 458 -30.26 0.34 15.21
CA ALA A 458 -29.52 1.47 15.75
C ALA A 458 -29.79 2.81 15.05
N ILE A 459 -30.32 2.79 13.82
CA ILE A 459 -30.67 3.99 13.05
C ILE A 459 -32.12 4.47 13.28
N MET A 460 -33.00 3.59 13.76
CA MET A 460 -34.40 3.90 14.17
C MET A 460 -34.44 4.51 15.57
#